data_ccc10a4c39637b4b24b1d0fee64fd878
#
_entry.id   ccc10a4c39637b4b24b1d0fee64fd878
#
_cell.length_a   1.000
_cell.length_b   1.000
_cell.length_c   1.000
_cell.angle_alpha   90.00
_cell.angle_beta   90.00
_cell.angle_gamma   90.00
#
_symmetry.space_group_name_H-M   'P 1'
#
loop_
_entity.id
_entity.type
_entity.pdbx_description
1 polymer ?
#
loop_
_entity_poly.entity_id
_entity_poly.type
_entity_poly.pdbx_seq_one_letter_code
_entity_poly.pdbx_strand_id
1 'polypeptide(L)'
;FIQDTETYRLSMGLETKIADWDVSAYFIWAQNKNVTTTKGLLNTGNIKKALSGDACTGSCVPLNIFGGQGSDSKYIGDGLWTGTGSITPEMVEYITFLAHDTGENEMKNFGFDVSGELAQLPAGPVGIAFGYEHRKEEGGYEPDAFIAAGLSSGNAASPVSGEFEVDETFLELAIPVADGLDLSASVRYSDYSSFGETTNAK
;
A
#
# COMPACT_ATOMS: atom_id res chain seq x y z
N PHE A 1 1.02 2.91 -19.07
CA PHE A 1 0.97 2.85 -17.60
C PHE A 1 0.58 4.21 -17.08
N ILE A 2 -0.51 4.27 -16.35
CA ILE A 2 -1.02 5.47 -15.64
C ILE A 2 -1.29 5.03 -14.21
N GLN A 3 -0.90 5.85 -13.25
CA GLN A 3 -1.18 5.62 -11.85
C GLN A 3 -1.83 6.86 -11.27
N ASP A 4 -3.02 6.68 -10.70
CA ASP A 4 -3.75 7.72 -9.98
C ASP A 4 -3.70 7.37 -8.49
N THR A 5 -3.23 8.31 -7.69
CA THR A 5 -3.09 8.11 -6.24
C THR A 5 -3.79 9.24 -5.50
N GLU A 6 -4.67 8.88 -4.60
CA GLU A 6 -5.37 9.79 -3.71
C GLU A 6 -4.95 9.54 -2.26
N THR A 7 -4.62 10.60 -1.55
CA THR A 7 -4.25 10.51 -0.14
C THR A 7 -5.08 11.49 0.66
N TYR A 8 -5.72 10.98 1.70
CA TYR A 8 -6.51 11.75 2.65
C TYR A 8 -5.89 11.63 4.04
N ARG A 9 -5.89 12.71 4.78
CA ARG A 9 -5.47 12.71 6.18
C ARG A 9 -6.32 13.67 6.99
N LEU A 10 -6.86 13.19 8.09
CA LEU A 10 -7.49 13.98 9.13
C LEU A 10 -6.67 13.80 10.41
N SER A 11 -6.29 14.91 11.04
CA SER A 11 -5.66 14.87 12.35
C SER A 11 -6.32 15.89 13.26
N MET A 12 -6.60 15.47 14.48
CA MET A 12 -7.17 16.30 15.53
C MET A 12 -6.34 16.10 16.79
N GLY A 13 -6.12 17.15 17.54
CA GLY A 13 -5.40 17.10 18.80
C GLY A 13 -6.02 18.08 19.81
N LEU A 14 -5.90 17.73 21.07
CA LEU A 14 -6.26 18.54 22.21
C LEU A 14 -5.07 18.57 23.17
N GLU A 15 -4.64 19.74 23.52
CA GLU A 15 -3.63 19.96 24.55
C GLU A 15 -4.23 20.85 25.63
N THR A 16 -4.06 20.49 26.88
CA THR A 16 -4.58 21.27 28.00
C THR A 16 -3.72 21.05 29.24
N LYS A 17 -3.87 21.94 30.19
CA LYS A 17 -3.29 21.80 31.52
C LYS A 17 -4.39 21.61 32.55
N ILE A 18 -4.31 20.55 33.33
CA ILE A 18 -5.24 20.25 34.41
C ILE A 18 -4.44 20.30 35.72
N ALA A 19 -4.67 21.36 36.51
CA ALA A 19 -3.81 21.71 37.63
C ALA A 19 -2.35 21.89 37.15
N ASP A 20 -1.41 21.06 37.62
CA ASP A 20 0.01 21.10 37.25
C ASP A 20 0.39 20.02 36.23
N TRP A 21 -0.62 19.33 35.64
CA TRP A 21 -0.40 18.27 34.68
C TRP A 21 -0.68 18.76 33.27
N ASP A 22 0.26 18.51 32.37
CA ASP A 22 0.07 18.67 30.94
C ASP A 22 -0.59 17.42 30.38
N VAL A 23 -1.69 17.58 29.67
CA VAL A 23 -2.48 16.50 29.09
C VAL A 23 -2.61 16.74 27.60
N SER A 24 -2.23 15.77 26.79
CA SER A 24 -2.51 15.78 25.36
C SER A 24 -3.31 14.56 24.94
N ALA A 25 -4.11 14.71 23.89
CA ALA A 25 -4.81 13.61 23.23
C ALA A 25 -4.90 13.91 21.74
N TYR A 26 -4.81 12.87 20.92
CA TYR A 26 -4.88 13.04 19.48
C TYR A 26 -5.63 11.88 18.81
N PHE A 27 -6.12 12.18 17.62
CA PHE A 27 -6.68 11.23 16.69
C PHE A 27 -6.15 11.53 15.29
N ILE A 28 -5.73 10.48 14.59
CA ILE A 28 -5.29 10.54 13.20
C ILE A 28 -6.02 9.47 12.41
N TRP A 29 -6.59 9.88 11.30
CA TRP A 29 -7.06 8.99 10.25
C TRP A 29 -6.33 9.33 8.96
N ALA A 30 -5.81 8.33 8.28
CA ALA A 30 -5.16 8.49 6.99
C ALA A 30 -5.56 7.35 6.06
N GLN A 31 -5.78 7.69 4.80
CA GLN A 31 -6.12 6.73 3.75
C GLN A 31 -5.31 7.06 2.50
N ASN A 32 -4.78 6.03 1.87
CA ASN A 32 -4.14 6.11 0.56
C ASN A 32 -4.82 5.11 -0.37
N LYS A 33 -5.33 5.60 -1.51
CA LYS A 33 -5.91 4.79 -2.57
C LYS A 33 -5.11 4.97 -3.84
N ASN A 34 -4.88 3.88 -4.53
CA ASN A 34 -4.11 3.83 -5.76
C ASN A 34 -4.87 3.03 -6.80
N VAL A 35 -5.00 3.58 -8.00
CA VAL A 35 -5.52 2.87 -9.17
C VAL A 35 -4.43 2.89 -10.24
N THR A 36 -3.99 1.71 -10.61
CA THR A 36 -3.00 1.52 -11.68
C THR A 36 -3.69 1.02 -12.94
N THR A 37 -3.58 1.79 -14.01
CA THR A 37 -4.12 1.44 -15.34
C THR A 37 -2.97 1.06 -16.26
N THR A 38 -2.97 -0.17 -16.76
CA THR A 38 -1.97 -0.68 -17.70
C THR A 38 -2.63 -1.03 -19.02
N LYS A 39 -2.20 -0.34 -20.09
CA LYS A 39 -2.70 -0.58 -21.45
C LYS A 39 -1.84 -1.58 -22.19
N GLY A 40 -2.48 -2.38 -23.06
CA GLY A 40 -1.80 -3.24 -24.02
C GLY A 40 -1.28 -4.55 -23.43
N LEU A 41 -1.78 -4.97 -22.27
CA LEU A 41 -1.56 -6.32 -21.80
C LEU A 41 -2.28 -7.32 -22.70
N LEU A 42 -1.63 -8.45 -22.99
CA LEU A 42 -2.19 -9.47 -23.85
C LEU A 42 -3.07 -10.44 -23.06
N ASN A 43 -4.27 -10.72 -23.58
CA ASN A 43 -5.17 -11.73 -23.07
C ASN A 43 -4.80 -13.09 -23.68
N THR A 44 -4.16 -13.94 -22.90
CA THR A 44 -3.68 -15.25 -23.35
C THR A 44 -4.82 -16.21 -23.73
N GLY A 45 -6.01 -16.06 -23.13
CA GLY A 45 -7.22 -16.78 -23.48
C GLY A 45 -7.70 -16.42 -24.88
N ASN A 46 -7.78 -15.12 -25.18
CA ASN A 46 -8.17 -14.63 -26.50
C ASN A 46 -7.13 -15.01 -27.57
N ILE A 47 -5.84 -14.94 -27.26
CA ILE A 47 -4.78 -15.38 -28.17
C ILE A 47 -4.94 -16.85 -28.51
N LYS A 48 -5.12 -17.74 -27.50
CA LYS A 48 -5.34 -19.18 -27.73
C LYS A 48 -6.56 -19.42 -28.62
N LYS A 49 -7.67 -18.72 -28.37
CA LYS A 49 -8.88 -18.82 -29.17
C LYS A 49 -8.66 -18.30 -30.61
N ALA A 50 -7.99 -17.16 -30.76
CA ALA A 50 -7.70 -16.56 -32.08
C ALA A 50 -6.76 -17.41 -32.96
N LEU A 51 -5.92 -18.22 -32.34
CA LEU A 51 -4.99 -19.15 -33.02
C LEU A 51 -5.60 -20.54 -33.29
N SER A 52 -6.76 -20.88 -32.73
CA SER A 52 -7.31 -22.23 -32.77
C SER A 52 -8.17 -22.55 -34.02
N GLY A 53 -8.13 -21.71 -35.06
CA GLY A 53 -8.82 -21.97 -36.32
C GLY A 53 -10.34 -22.13 -36.15
N ASP A 54 -10.83 -23.40 -36.24
CA ASP A 54 -12.27 -23.69 -36.18
C ASP A 54 -12.97 -23.28 -34.87
N ALA A 55 -12.23 -23.10 -33.79
CA ALA A 55 -12.77 -22.63 -32.51
C ALA A 55 -12.93 -21.11 -32.46
N CYS A 56 -12.37 -20.37 -33.41
CA CYS A 56 -12.54 -18.91 -33.53
C CYS A 56 -13.86 -18.59 -34.18
N THR A 57 -14.95 -18.55 -33.40
CA THR A 57 -16.32 -18.29 -33.88
C THR A 57 -16.95 -17.11 -33.14
N GLY A 58 -18.02 -16.54 -33.71
CA GLY A 58 -18.75 -15.40 -33.14
C GLY A 58 -17.92 -14.11 -33.19
N SER A 59 -17.67 -13.49 -32.04
CA SER A 59 -16.86 -12.26 -31.90
C SER A 59 -15.36 -12.49 -31.94
N CYS A 60 -14.90 -13.72 -32.15
CA CYS A 60 -13.46 -14.03 -32.19
C CYS A 60 -12.86 -13.46 -33.50
N VAL A 61 -11.70 -12.82 -33.34
CA VAL A 61 -10.92 -12.30 -34.48
C VAL A 61 -9.72 -13.24 -34.67
N PRO A 62 -9.64 -13.97 -35.82
CA PRO A 62 -8.51 -14.86 -36.08
C PRO A 62 -7.19 -14.10 -36.12
N LEU A 63 -6.16 -14.62 -35.43
CA LEU A 63 -4.85 -14.00 -35.36
C LEU A 63 -3.92 -14.59 -36.43
N ASN A 64 -3.52 -13.79 -37.42
CA ASN A 64 -2.55 -14.19 -38.42
C ASN A 64 -1.13 -13.74 -38.03
N ILE A 65 -0.36 -14.65 -37.44
CA ILE A 65 1.03 -14.40 -37.05
C ILE A 65 2.05 -14.83 -38.13
N PHE A 66 1.59 -15.47 -39.21
CA PHE A 66 2.46 -16.01 -40.27
C PHE A 66 2.53 -15.14 -41.52
N GLY A 67 1.75 -14.07 -41.58
CA GLY A 67 1.71 -13.16 -42.72
C GLY A 67 2.94 -12.24 -42.87
N GLY A 68 3.94 -12.42 -42.03
CA GLY A 68 5.14 -11.58 -42.02
C GLY A 68 4.85 -10.15 -41.58
N GLN A 69 5.71 -9.21 -41.96
CA GLN A 69 5.61 -7.79 -41.60
C GLN A 69 4.66 -6.99 -42.53
N GLY A 70 3.75 -7.68 -43.21
CA GLY A 70 2.70 -7.10 -44.05
C GLY A 70 2.35 -7.97 -45.25
N SER A 71 1.05 -8.04 -45.58
CA SER A 71 0.55 -8.74 -46.81
C SER A 71 1.12 -8.13 -48.09
N ASP A 72 1.48 -6.84 -48.04
CA ASP A 72 2.08 -6.07 -49.12
C ASP A 72 3.57 -5.83 -48.92
N SER A 73 4.21 -6.59 -48.07
CA SER A 73 5.65 -6.48 -47.82
C SER A 73 6.40 -6.83 -49.12
N LYS A 74 6.69 -5.83 -49.89
CA LYS A 74 7.68 -5.93 -50.93
C LYS A 74 9.04 -5.92 -50.21
N TYR A 75 9.76 -7.02 -50.29
CA TYR A 75 11.15 -7.05 -49.99
C TYR A 75 11.86 -6.12 -50.99
N ILE A 76 12.21 -4.93 -50.55
CA ILE A 76 13.04 -4.04 -51.34
C ILE A 76 14.45 -4.58 -51.23
N GLY A 77 15.15 -4.70 -52.34
CA GLY A 77 16.47 -5.39 -52.46
C GLY A 77 17.63 -4.84 -51.58
N ASP A 78 17.35 -3.84 -50.76
CA ASP A 78 18.23 -3.28 -49.75
C ASP A 78 17.95 -3.76 -48.31
N GLY A 79 16.99 -4.71 -48.13
CA GLY A 79 16.64 -5.28 -46.84
C GLY A 79 15.69 -4.45 -45.98
N LEU A 80 15.16 -3.35 -46.47
CA LEU A 80 14.18 -2.50 -45.78
C LEU A 80 12.78 -3.06 -45.93
N TRP A 81 12.09 -3.26 -44.78
CA TRP A 81 10.70 -3.63 -44.72
C TRP A 81 9.80 -2.40 -44.77
N THR A 82 8.88 -2.36 -45.75
CA THR A 82 7.93 -1.24 -45.90
C THR A 82 6.47 -1.64 -45.67
N GLY A 83 6.23 -2.77 -45.02
CA GLY A 83 4.88 -3.28 -44.76
C GLY A 83 4.39 -2.99 -43.35
N THR A 84 3.06 -2.93 -43.19
CA THR A 84 2.39 -2.70 -41.88
C THR A 84 2.20 -3.95 -41.03
N GLY A 85 2.71 -5.11 -41.48
CA GLY A 85 2.53 -6.39 -40.82
C GLY A 85 1.17 -7.06 -41.11
N SER A 86 1.05 -8.34 -40.72
CA SER A 86 -0.23 -9.09 -40.84
C SER A 86 -1.15 -8.91 -39.65
N ILE A 87 -0.68 -8.27 -38.57
CA ILE A 87 -1.49 -8.03 -37.37
C ILE A 87 -2.24 -6.71 -37.55
N THR A 88 -3.56 -6.81 -37.66
CA THR A 88 -4.44 -5.63 -37.87
C THR A 88 -4.79 -4.98 -36.50
N PRO A 89 -5.28 -3.72 -36.52
CA PRO A 89 -5.81 -3.08 -35.31
C PRO A 89 -6.90 -3.90 -34.60
N GLU A 90 -7.78 -4.54 -35.33
CA GLU A 90 -8.85 -5.37 -34.79
C GLU A 90 -8.32 -6.63 -34.08
N MET A 91 -7.26 -7.22 -34.65
CA MET A 91 -6.56 -8.33 -33.96
C MET A 91 -5.93 -7.87 -32.65
N VAL A 92 -5.28 -6.69 -32.65
CA VAL A 92 -4.68 -6.10 -31.45
C VAL A 92 -5.75 -5.79 -30.42
N GLU A 93 -6.87 -5.18 -30.81
CA GLU A 93 -7.99 -4.89 -29.93
C GLU A 93 -8.56 -6.16 -29.29
N TYR A 94 -8.71 -7.23 -30.10
CA TYR A 94 -9.23 -8.52 -29.60
C TYR A 94 -8.31 -9.21 -28.60
N ILE A 95 -7.00 -9.16 -28.79
CA ILE A 95 -6.01 -9.86 -27.96
C ILE A 95 -5.46 -9.02 -26.81
N THR A 96 -5.73 -7.73 -26.76
CA THR A 96 -5.28 -6.84 -25.67
C THR A 96 -6.42 -6.48 -24.75
N PHE A 97 -6.07 -6.06 -23.55
CA PHE A 97 -7.02 -5.49 -22.59
C PHE A 97 -6.38 -4.35 -21.81
N LEU A 98 -7.23 -3.61 -21.14
CA LEU A 98 -6.88 -2.56 -20.21
C LEU A 98 -7.02 -3.12 -18.81
N ALA A 99 -5.90 -3.26 -18.10
CA ALA A 99 -5.92 -3.73 -16.72
C ALA A 99 -6.09 -2.56 -15.74
N HIS A 100 -6.87 -2.81 -14.71
CA HIS A 100 -7.07 -1.91 -13.57
C HIS A 100 -6.75 -2.65 -12.27
N ASP A 101 -5.60 -2.33 -11.69
CA ASP A 101 -5.22 -2.82 -10.37
C ASP A 101 -5.52 -1.74 -9.34
N THR A 102 -6.04 -2.13 -8.18
CA THR A 102 -6.31 -1.19 -7.08
C THR A 102 -5.54 -1.57 -5.83
N GLY A 103 -5.05 -0.57 -5.13
CA GLY A 103 -4.42 -0.70 -3.82
C GLY A 103 -5.01 0.29 -2.83
N GLU A 104 -5.16 -0.12 -1.59
CA GLU A 104 -5.65 0.74 -0.53
C GLU A 104 -4.90 0.46 0.76
N ASN A 105 -4.58 1.53 1.49
CA ASN A 105 -4.07 1.46 2.86
C ASN A 105 -4.83 2.47 3.71
N GLU A 106 -5.26 2.05 4.90
CA GLU A 106 -5.90 2.91 5.89
C GLU A 106 -5.18 2.77 7.23
N MET A 107 -5.04 3.89 7.94
CA MET A 107 -4.51 3.95 9.29
C MET A 107 -5.45 4.76 10.17
N LYS A 108 -5.76 4.22 11.33
CA LYS A 108 -6.41 4.93 12.45
C LYS A 108 -5.48 4.88 13.64
N ASN A 109 -5.19 6.03 14.22
CA ASN A 109 -4.35 6.14 15.38
C ASN A 109 -4.98 7.12 16.37
N PHE A 110 -5.09 6.73 17.62
CA PHE A 110 -5.46 7.64 18.70
C PHE A 110 -4.59 7.38 19.91
N GLY A 111 -4.32 8.41 20.64
CA GLY A 111 -3.54 8.30 21.87
C GLY A 111 -3.75 9.48 22.78
N PHE A 112 -3.27 9.31 23.97
CA PHE A 112 -3.14 10.38 24.94
C PHE A 112 -1.86 10.22 25.74
N ASP A 113 -1.34 11.33 26.22
CA ASP A 113 -0.25 11.37 27.19
C ASP A 113 -0.52 12.41 28.27
N VAL A 114 0.03 12.12 29.41
CA VAL A 114 -0.06 12.98 30.60
C VAL A 114 1.34 13.09 31.19
N SER A 115 1.78 14.32 31.45
CA SER A 115 3.07 14.56 32.09
C SER A 115 2.95 15.65 33.17
N GLY A 116 3.82 15.55 34.16
CA GLY A 116 3.82 16.53 35.25
C GLY A 116 4.87 16.23 36.31
N GLU A 117 4.81 17.00 37.40
CA GLU A 117 5.66 16.80 38.56
C GLU A 117 5.00 15.82 39.52
N LEU A 118 5.73 14.73 39.89
CA LEU A 118 5.27 13.75 40.85
C LEU A 118 5.60 14.15 42.27
N ALA A 119 6.79 14.69 42.49
CA ALA A 119 7.30 15.07 43.81
C ALA A 119 8.45 16.08 43.70
N GLN A 120 8.72 16.81 44.77
CA GLN A 120 9.83 17.75 44.85
C GLN A 120 10.94 17.12 45.69
N LEU A 121 12.14 16.95 45.11
CA LEU A 121 13.35 16.55 45.78
C LEU A 121 14.26 17.76 46.07
N PRO A 122 15.27 17.63 46.96
CA PRO A 122 16.23 18.73 47.19
C PRO A 122 17.01 19.17 45.95
N ALA A 123 17.19 18.26 44.96
CA ALA A 123 17.88 18.54 43.71
C ALA A 123 16.95 19.05 42.59
N GLY A 124 15.61 19.01 42.77
CA GLY A 124 14.64 19.47 41.82
C GLY A 124 13.36 18.60 41.74
N PRO A 125 12.42 18.93 40.85
CA PRO A 125 11.18 18.17 40.69
C PRO A 125 11.44 16.81 40.04
N VAL A 126 10.74 15.79 40.50
CA VAL A 126 10.64 14.48 39.81
C VAL A 126 9.58 14.58 38.73
N GLY A 127 9.98 14.46 37.46
CA GLY A 127 9.09 14.40 36.33
C GLY A 127 8.56 13.00 36.07
N ILE A 128 7.29 12.91 35.71
CA ILE A 128 6.66 11.67 35.27
C ILE A 128 5.88 11.94 33.97
N ALA A 129 5.93 10.97 33.05
CA ALA A 129 5.06 10.94 31.89
C ALA A 129 4.50 9.53 31.70
N PHE A 130 3.24 9.42 31.33
CA PHE A 130 2.64 8.16 30.92
C PHE A 130 1.66 8.41 29.78
N GLY A 131 1.46 7.41 28.95
CA GLY A 131 0.54 7.51 27.84
C GLY A 131 0.12 6.16 27.31
N TYR A 132 -0.86 6.26 26.42
CA TYR A 132 -1.43 5.14 25.70
C TYR A 132 -1.64 5.53 24.25
N GLU A 133 -1.34 4.61 23.35
CA GLU A 133 -1.60 4.71 21.92
C GLU A 133 -2.27 3.43 21.42
N HIS A 134 -3.30 3.58 20.59
CA HIS A 134 -3.88 2.49 19.82
C HIS A 134 -3.79 2.83 18.34
N ARG A 135 -3.22 1.93 17.57
CA ARG A 135 -3.08 2.08 16.13
C ARG A 135 -3.58 0.85 15.41
N LYS A 136 -4.45 1.07 14.45
CA LYS A 136 -4.91 0.07 13.49
C LYS A 136 -4.44 0.46 12.10
N GLU A 137 -3.83 -0.51 11.41
CA GLU A 137 -3.49 -0.39 10.00
C GLU A 137 -4.11 -1.53 9.22
N GLU A 138 -4.69 -1.20 8.08
CA GLU A 138 -5.24 -2.17 7.14
C GLU A 138 -4.81 -1.82 5.73
N GLY A 139 -4.61 -2.84 4.90
CA GLY A 139 -4.23 -2.64 3.51
C GLY A 139 -4.68 -3.78 2.62
N GLY A 140 -4.86 -3.46 1.34
CA GLY A 140 -5.29 -4.41 0.36
C GLY A 140 -4.77 -4.08 -1.04
N TYR A 141 -4.66 -5.13 -1.84
CA TYR A 141 -4.38 -5.04 -3.25
C TYR A 141 -5.31 -5.97 -4.01
N GLU A 142 -6.01 -5.42 -5.00
CA GLU A 142 -6.93 -6.13 -5.87
C GLU A 142 -6.43 -6.00 -7.31
N PRO A 143 -5.88 -7.07 -7.91
CA PRO A 143 -5.47 -7.09 -9.30
C PRO A 143 -6.68 -7.14 -10.24
N ASP A 144 -6.50 -6.69 -11.47
CA ASP A 144 -7.47 -6.89 -12.55
C ASP A 144 -7.89 -8.37 -12.67
N ALA A 145 -9.15 -8.61 -13.00
CA ALA A 145 -9.73 -9.96 -13.07
C ALA A 145 -8.98 -10.89 -14.04
N PHE A 146 -8.46 -10.39 -15.18
CA PHE A 146 -7.67 -11.19 -16.10
C PHE A 146 -6.28 -11.52 -15.55
N ILE A 147 -5.70 -10.62 -14.76
CA ILE A 147 -4.43 -10.86 -14.06
C ILE A 147 -4.65 -11.90 -12.97
N ALA A 148 -5.70 -11.74 -12.16
CA ALA A 148 -6.06 -12.70 -11.11
C ALA A 148 -6.36 -14.11 -11.66
N ALA A 149 -7.02 -14.18 -12.82
CA ALA A 149 -7.31 -15.44 -13.50
C ALA A 149 -6.09 -16.08 -14.20
N GLY A 150 -4.92 -15.43 -14.22
CA GLY A 150 -3.75 -15.90 -14.95
C GLY A 150 -3.89 -15.85 -16.48
N LEU A 151 -4.79 -15.01 -16.97
CA LEU A 151 -5.06 -14.83 -18.41
C LEU A 151 -4.28 -13.64 -19.01
N SER A 152 -3.47 -12.98 -18.23
CA SER A 152 -2.57 -11.92 -18.69
C SER A 152 -1.25 -12.51 -19.20
N SER A 153 -0.62 -11.84 -20.16
CA SER A 153 0.77 -12.11 -20.57
C SER A 153 1.81 -11.70 -19.54
N GLY A 154 1.41 -10.91 -18.56
CA GLY A 154 2.22 -10.57 -17.39
C GLY A 154 2.13 -11.64 -16.29
N ASN A 155 2.76 -11.36 -15.16
CA ASN A 155 2.68 -12.23 -14.00
C ASN A 155 1.24 -12.26 -13.46
N ALA A 156 0.77 -13.44 -13.09
CA ALA A 156 -0.45 -13.56 -12.31
C ALA A 156 -0.24 -12.98 -10.90
N ALA A 157 -1.27 -12.33 -10.38
CA ALA A 157 -1.31 -11.83 -9.02
C ALA A 157 -2.64 -12.22 -8.40
N SER A 158 -2.64 -12.49 -7.10
CA SER A 158 -3.87 -12.76 -6.36
C SER A 158 -4.23 -11.55 -5.50
N PRO A 159 -5.52 -11.33 -5.22
CA PRO A 159 -5.92 -10.39 -4.20
C PRO A 159 -5.22 -10.68 -2.88
N VAL A 160 -4.78 -9.64 -2.20
CA VAL A 160 -4.18 -9.75 -0.88
C VAL A 160 -4.71 -8.63 0.00
N SER A 161 -5.03 -8.95 1.24
CA SER A 161 -5.37 -7.96 2.26
C SER A 161 -4.85 -8.41 3.61
N GLY A 162 -4.65 -7.47 4.49
CA GLY A 162 -4.22 -7.72 5.84
C GLY A 162 -4.47 -6.52 6.74
N GLU A 163 -4.54 -6.78 8.02
CA GLU A 163 -4.67 -5.76 9.06
C GLU A 163 -3.84 -6.15 10.27
N PHE A 164 -3.43 -5.17 11.03
CA PHE A 164 -2.91 -5.35 12.37
C PHE A 164 -3.32 -4.19 13.27
N GLU A 165 -3.36 -4.48 14.56
CA GLU A 165 -3.60 -3.51 15.60
C GLU A 165 -2.44 -3.57 16.60
N VAL A 166 -2.14 -2.45 17.22
CA VAL A 166 -1.18 -2.38 18.33
C VAL A 166 -1.70 -1.46 19.40
N ASP A 167 -1.63 -1.94 20.63
CA ASP A 167 -1.90 -1.22 21.85
C ASP A 167 -0.58 -0.98 22.57
N GLU A 168 -0.23 0.28 22.81
CA GLU A 168 1.02 0.65 23.47
C GLU A 168 0.75 1.48 24.71
N THR A 169 1.46 1.16 25.79
CA THR A 169 1.50 1.98 27.00
C THR A 169 2.94 2.29 27.36
N PHE A 170 3.18 3.46 27.87
CA PHE A 170 4.51 3.83 28.36
C PHE A 170 4.46 4.57 29.68
N LEU A 171 5.53 4.45 30.43
CA LEU A 171 5.81 5.21 31.64
C LEU A 171 7.25 5.69 31.60
N GLU A 172 7.47 6.96 31.90
CA GLU A 172 8.78 7.58 31.97
C GLU A 172 8.94 8.36 33.28
N LEU A 173 10.13 8.29 33.85
CA LEU A 173 10.53 9.01 35.07
C LEU A 173 11.81 9.80 34.80
N ALA A 174 11.84 11.04 35.26
CA ALA A 174 13.03 11.88 35.32
C ALA A 174 13.28 12.31 36.76
N ILE A 175 14.39 11.87 37.34
CA ILE A 175 14.70 12.00 38.76
C ILE A 175 16.00 12.80 38.93
N PRO A 176 15.94 14.06 39.35
CA PRO A 176 17.13 14.82 39.72
C PRO A 176 17.70 14.27 41.05
N VAL A 177 18.92 13.72 41.02
CA VAL A 177 19.56 13.09 42.18
C VAL A 177 20.47 14.07 42.91
N ALA A 178 21.21 14.88 42.16
CA ALA A 178 22.11 15.92 42.68
C ALA A 178 22.35 16.99 41.63
N ASP A 179 22.98 18.10 41.98
CA ASP A 179 23.36 19.14 41.01
C ASP A 179 24.18 18.53 39.86
N GLY A 180 23.62 18.62 38.65
CA GLY A 180 24.23 18.08 37.44
C GLY A 180 24.14 16.57 37.26
N LEU A 181 23.33 15.88 38.07
CA LEU A 181 23.10 14.42 37.95
C LEU A 181 21.60 14.12 37.92
N ASP A 182 21.12 13.74 36.75
CA ASP A 182 19.75 13.29 36.54
C ASP A 182 19.74 11.79 36.17
N LEU A 183 18.80 11.05 36.72
CA LEU A 183 18.47 9.69 36.30
C LEU A 183 17.19 9.70 35.50
N SER A 184 17.14 8.91 34.41
CA SER A 184 15.93 8.63 33.67
C SER A 184 15.65 7.14 33.65
N ALA A 185 14.38 6.78 33.76
CA ALA A 185 13.92 5.40 33.61
C ALA A 185 12.65 5.42 32.73
N SER A 186 12.54 4.45 31.83
CA SER A 186 11.36 4.31 31.01
C SER A 186 11.02 2.85 30.79
N VAL A 187 9.73 2.57 30.64
CA VAL A 187 9.21 1.28 30.23
C VAL A 187 8.10 1.50 29.20
N ARG A 188 8.12 0.68 28.16
CA ARG A 188 7.06 0.62 27.14
C ARG A 188 6.62 -0.83 26.99
N TYR A 189 5.33 -1.03 27.05
CA TYR A 189 4.66 -2.29 26.73
C TYR A 189 3.85 -2.09 25.46
N SER A 190 3.99 -3.03 24.52
CA SER A 190 3.27 -3.02 23.25
C SER A 190 2.68 -4.40 23.00
N ASP A 191 1.39 -4.47 22.68
CA ASP A 191 0.67 -5.68 22.29
C ASP A 191 0.22 -5.57 20.85
N TYR A 192 0.75 -6.44 19.99
CA TYR A 192 0.49 -6.50 18.55
C TYR A 192 -0.41 -7.67 18.24
N SER A 193 -1.51 -7.43 17.55
CA SER A 193 -2.44 -8.48 17.08
C SER A 193 -1.77 -9.53 16.18
N SER A 194 -0.64 -9.18 15.53
CA SER A 194 0.04 -10.04 14.55
C SER A 194 1.13 -10.94 15.12
N PHE A 195 1.81 -10.54 16.20
CA PHE A 195 2.93 -11.31 16.76
C PHE A 195 3.04 -11.30 18.30
N GLY A 196 2.09 -10.61 18.98
CA GLY A 196 1.99 -10.62 20.45
C GLY A 196 2.76 -9.48 21.11
N GLU A 197 3.14 -9.69 22.35
CA GLU A 197 3.56 -8.67 23.31
C GLU A 197 5.06 -8.40 23.26
N THR A 198 5.46 -7.16 23.47
CA THR A 198 6.85 -6.75 23.70
C THR A 198 6.96 -5.77 24.87
N THR A 199 8.05 -5.87 25.63
CA THR A 199 8.35 -4.92 26.71
C THR A 199 9.77 -4.41 26.54
N ASN A 200 9.92 -3.10 26.52
CA ASN A 200 11.21 -2.42 26.44
C ASN A 200 11.39 -1.53 27.68
N ALA A 201 12.56 -1.60 28.29
CA ALA A 201 12.93 -0.78 29.43
C ALA A 201 14.32 -0.14 29.23
N LYS A 202 14.49 1.05 29.77
CA LYS A 202 15.75 1.81 29.73
C LYS A 202 16.06 2.40 31.09
#